data_a0167153e8ecea685ae0bf6e6e5d8c9c
#
_entry.id   a0167153e8ecea685ae0bf6e6e5d8c9c
#
_cell.length_a   1.000
_cell.length_b   1.000
_cell.length_c   1.000
_cell.angle_alpha   90.00
_cell.angle_beta   90.00
_cell.angle_gamma   90.00
#
_symmetry.space_group_name_H-M   'P 1'
#
loop_
_entity.id
_entity.type
_entity.pdbx_description
1 polymer ?
#
loop_
_entity_poly.entity_id
_entity_poly.type
_entity_poly.pdbx_seq_one_letter_code
_entity_poly.pdbx_strand_id
1 'polypeptide(L)'
;MSQHKFIWTLQSKFPEKWKNKLFDNNLILDHNPLVELIQTKEIDSIANIKNDSNVIITSPFAAKIIASKITSSCNFFVVGKKSKKILKKYGFNVVEFFNTSRELSELVKIKNTDTFIHLCSEFTDKKIWSKNVFFVPFYKPVENNKFDAEIYKNLDNCTIIFGSPSGVDVWFRNVNNKS
;
A
#
# COMPACT_ATOMS: atom_id res chain seq x y z
N MET A 1 -22.75 26.95 -13.91
CA MET A 1 -22.06 25.66 -14.18
C MET A 1 -21.39 25.22 -12.89
N SER A 2 -21.67 24.00 -12.42
CA SER A 2 -21.02 23.48 -11.22
C SER A 2 -19.53 23.26 -11.51
N GLN A 3 -18.66 23.70 -10.60
CA GLN A 3 -17.21 23.56 -10.74
C GLN A 3 -16.84 22.07 -10.63
N HIS A 4 -15.99 21.57 -11.50
CA HIS A 4 -15.58 20.16 -11.54
C HIS A 4 -14.77 19.80 -10.29
N LYS A 5 -15.20 18.75 -9.56
CA LYS A 5 -14.50 18.24 -8.38
C LYS A 5 -13.53 17.11 -8.73
N PHE A 6 -12.35 17.17 -8.14
CA PHE A 6 -11.33 16.13 -8.24
C PHE A 6 -11.16 15.49 -6.85
N ILE A 7 -11.65 14.25 -6.69
CA ILE A 7 -11.72 13.56 -5.40
C ILE A 7 -10.53 12.61 -5.29
N TRP A 8 -9.63 12.89 -4.34
CA TRP A 8 -8.47 12.09 -4.04
C TRP A 8 -8.74 11.18 -2.85
N THR A 9 -8.96 9.89 -3.11
CA THR A 9 -9.38 8.91 -2.09
C THR A 9 -8.22 8.14 -1.46
N LEU A 10 -6.97 8.48 -1.78
CA LEU A 10 -5.80 7.82 -1.24
C LEU A 10 -5.39 8.42 0.11
N GLN A 11 -4.88 7.57 1.00
CA GLN A 11 -4.29 8.01 2.28
C GLN A 11 -3.05 8.91 2.11
N SER A 12 -2.34 8.78 0.98
CA SER A 12 -1.20 9.65 0.67
C SER A 12 -1.67 11.06 0.29
N LYS A 13 -0.92 12.08 0.72
CA LYS A 13 -1.16 13.46 0.29
C LYS A 13 -1.17 13.57 -1.24
N PHE A 14 -2.05 14.42 -1.76
CA PHE A 14 -2.07 14.77 -3.17
C PHE A 14 -0.72 15.40 -3.58
N PRO A 15 -0.15 15.02 -4.73
CA PRO A 15 1.15 15.54 -5.15
C PRO A 15 1.12 17.06 -5.38
N GLU A 16 1.98 17.79 -4.69
CA GLU A 16 2.02 19.26 -4.71
C GLU A 16 2.16 19.83 -6.12
N LYS A 17 3.02 19.19 -6.95
CA LYS A 17 3.21 19.59 -8.34
C LYS A 17 1.93 19.58 -9.21
N TRP A 18 0.87 18.89 -8.78
CA TRP A 18 -0.39 18.80 -9.49
C TRP A 18 -1.46 19.73 -8.90
N LYS A 19 -1.28 20.21 -7.67
CA LYS A 19 -2.23 21.16 -7.06
C LYS A 19 -2.35 22.46 -7.87
N ASN A 20 -1.22 23.03 -8.28
CA ASN A 20 -1.22 24.23 -9.10
C ASN A 20 -1.96 24.01 -10.41
N LYS A 21 -1.74 22.83 -11.06
CA LYS A 21 -2.45 22.50 -12.31
C LYS A 21 -3.96 22.36 -12.13
N LEU A 22 -4.42 21.84 -10.98
CA LEU A 22 -5.86 21.80 -10.69
C LEU A 22 -6.40 23.20 -10.50
N PHE A 23 -5.71 24.03 -9.73
CA PHE A 23 -6.09 25.41 -9.49
C PHE A 23 -6.16 26.24 -10.78
N ASP A 24 -5.14 26.16 -11.64
CA ASP A 24 -5.06 26.83 -12.94
C ASP A 24 -6.20 26.45 -13.90
N ASN A 25 -6.81 25.27 -13.70
CA ASN A 25 -7.95 24.78 -14.49
C ASN A 25 -9.29 24.89 -13.74
N ASN A 26 -9.37 25.69 -12.68
CA ASN A 26 -10.58 25.90 -11.86
C ASN A 26 -11.17 24.58 -11.31
N LEU A 27 -10.33 23.59 -10.99
CA LEU A 27 -10.75 22.33 -10.40
C LEU A 27 -10.64 22.38 -8.87
N ILE A 28 -11.65 21.87 -8.18
CA ILE A 28 -11.64 21.74 -6.73
C ILE A 28 -11.03 20.40 -6.34
N LEU A 29 -9.98 20.41 -5.52
CA LEU A 29 -9.44 19.21 -4.92
C LEU A 29 -10.15 18.91 -3.59
N ASP A 30 -10.77 17.74 -3.53
CA ASP A 30 -11.30 17.16 -2.30
C ASP A 30 -10.43 15.94 -1.90
N HIS A 31 -9.85 15.95 -0.71
CA HIS A 31 -8.99 14.87 -0.22
C HIS A 31 -9.69 14.12 0.91
N ASN A 32 -10.27 12.98 0.58
CA ASN A 32 -11.03 12.17 1.53
C ASN A 32 -10.64 10.68 1.42
N PRO A 33 -9.65 10.22 2.20
CA PRO A 33 -9.20 8.84 2.18
C PRO A 33 -10.32 7.87 2.57
N LEU A 34 -10.59 6.87 1.71
CA LEU A 34 -11.60 5.84 1.94
C LEU A 34 -11.12 4.72 2.85
N VAL A 35 -9.81 4.46 2.84
CA VAL A 35 -9.20 3.32 3.51
C VAL A 35 -8.02 3.78 4.35
N GLU A 36 -7.95 3.29 5.57
CA GLU A 36 -6.78 3.40 6.45
C GLU A 36 -6.05 2.04 6.52
N LEU A 37 -4.72 2.09 6.67
CA LEU A 37 -3.91 0.90 6.91
C LEU A 37 -3.58 0.85 8.40
N ILE A 38 -4.07 -0.18 9.08
CA ILE A 38 -3.81 -0.42 10.50
C ILE A 38 -2.90 -1.63 10.71
N GLN A 39 -2.11 -1.60 11.77
CA GLN A 39 -1.26 -2.71 12.17
C GLN A 39 -2.11 -3.79 12.84
N THR A 40 -1.72 -5.05 12.66
CA THR A 40 -2.29 -6.21 13.37
C THR A 40 -1.37 -6.64 14.52
N LYS A 41 -1.77 -7.64 15.29
CA LYS A 41 -0.95 -8.20 16.39
C LYS A 41 0.35 -8.84 15.90
N GLU A 42 0.37 -9.31 14.65
CA GLU A 42 1.55 -9.91 14.02
C GLU A 42 2.72 -8.94 13.87
N ILE A 43 2.51 -7.65 14.11
CA ILE A 43 3.59 -6.64 14.12
C ILE A 43 4.70 -6.99 15.12
N ASP A 44 4.38 -7.65 16.22
CA ASP A 44 5.36 -8.00 17.25
C ASP A 44 6.30 -9.14 16.80
N SER A 45 5.85 -9.99 15.88
CA SER A 45 6.68 -11.07 15.33
C SER A 45 7.82 -10.56 14.44
N ILE A 46 7.73 -9.33 13.95
CA ILE A 46 8.77 -8.71 13.12
C ILE A 46 10.08 -8.53 13.90
N ALA A 47 10.02 -8.27 15.20
CA ALA A 47 11.20 -8.13 16.03
C ALA A 47 12.04 -9.44 16.15
N ASN A 48 11.42 -10.58 15.86
CA ASN A 48 12.05 -11.90 15.92
C ASN A 48 12.74 -12.32 14.62
N ILE A 49 12.73 -11.48 13.58
CA ILE A 49 13.39 -11.78 12.29
C ILE A 49 14.89 -11.76 12.50
N LYS A 50 15.52 -12.89 12.16
CA LYS A 50 16.96 -13.10 12.34
C LYS A 50 17.77 -12.32 11.33
N ASN A 51 19.05 -12.08 11.64
CA ASN A 51 20.02 -11.57 10.68
C ASN A 51 20.09 -12.48 9.44
N ASP A 52 20.44 -11.90 8.31
CA ASP A 52 20.60 -12.55 7.00
C ASP A 52 19.32 -13.22 6.44
N SER A 53 18.16 -13.01 7.11
CA SER A 53 16.87 -13.47 6.57
C SER A 53 16.55 -12.77 5.25
N ASN A 54 16.00 -13.53 4.29
CA ASN A 54 15.48 -12.97 3.04
C ASN A 54 14.05 -12.43 3.29
N VAL A 55 13.87 -11.12 3.18
CA VAL A 55 12.63 -10.43 3.51
C VAL A 55 12.01 -9.79 2.28
N ILE A 56 10.75 -10.13 2.00
CA ILE A 56 9.98 -9.59 0.88
C ILE A 56 9.12 -8.41 1.36
N ILE A 57 9.23 -7.29 0.64
CA ILE A 57 8.43 -6.08 0.86
C ILE A 57 7.77 -5.64 -0.45
N THR A 58 6.43 -5.67 -0.48
CA THR A 58 5.64 -5.29 -1.67
C THR A 58 4.87 -3.98 -1.49
N SER A 59 4.96 -3.34 -0.31
CA SER A 59 4.18 -2.15 0.03
C SER A 59 5.06 -1.04 0.62
N PRO A 60 4.87 0.23 0.21
CA PRO A 60 5.52 1.36 0.86
C PRO A 60 5.12 1.55 2.34
N PHE A 61 3.91 1.11 2.72
CA PHE A 61 3.48 1.11 4.11
C PHE A 61 4.31 0.13 4.93
N ALA A 62 4.44 -1.12 4.44
CA ALA A 62 5.30 -2.13 5.05
C ALA A 62 6.74 -1.63 5.20
N ALA A 63 7.32 -1.07 4.13
CA ALA A 63 8.68 -0.52 4.16
C ALA A 63 8.87 0.54 5.25
N LYS A 64 7.89 1.42 5.49
CA LYS A 64 7.97 2.45 6.54
C LYS A 64 7.96 1.85 7.95
N ILE A 65 7.04 0.91 8.20
CA ILE A 65 6.90 0.29 9.53
C ILE A 65 8.17 -0.50 9.85
N ILE A 66 8.65 -1.29 8.90
CA ILE A 66 9.85 -2.12 9.05
C ILE A 66 11.08 -1.28 9.32
N ALA A 67 11.23 -0.15 8.63
CA ALA A 67 12.34 0.76 8.84
C ALA A 67 12.44 1.32 10.29
N SER A 68 11.34 1.26 11.04
CA SER A 68 11.31 1.68 12.46
C SER A 68 11.33 0.53 13.46
N LYS A 69 11.20 -0.72 13.02
CA LYS A 69 11.02 -1.89 13.88
C LYS A 69 12.14 -2.93 13.79
N ILE A 70 12.72 -3.11 12.60
CA ILE A 70 13.79 -4.09 12.39
C ILE A 70 15.14 -3.44 12.72
N THR A 71 15.90 -4.12 13.56
CA THR A 71 17.30 -3.79 13.87
C THR A 71 18.28 -4.80 13.27
N SER A 72 17.76 -5.93 12.79
CA SER A 72 18.57 -7.02 12.20
C SER A 72 19.03 -6.68 10.78
N SER A 73 20.20 -7.20 10.42
CA SER A 73 20.74 -7.12 9.06
C SER A 73 20.07 -8.14 8.17
N CYS A 74 19.04 -7.73 7.42
CA CYS A 74 18.27 -8.57 6.51
C CYS A 74 18.56 -8.27 5.04
N ASN A 75 18.29 -9.26 4.19
CA ASN A 75 18.35 -9.15 2.75
C ASN A 75 16.96 -8.82 2.19
N PHE A 76 16.74 -7.58 1.75
CA PHE A 76 15.42 -7.15 1.27
C PHE A 76 15.23 -7.34 -0.23
N PHE A 77 14.16 -8.05 -0.60
CA PHE A 77 13.62 -8.22 -1.95
C PHE A 77 12.37 -7.35 -2.07
N VAL A 78 12.39 -6.35 -2.95
CA VAL A 78 11.45 -5.23 -2.84
C VAL A 78 10.67 -5.02 -4.13
N VAL A 79 9.36 -4.80 -4.01
CA VAL A 79 8.52 -4.34 -5.12
C VAL A 79 8.23 -2.84 -4.97
N GLY A 80 8.42 -2.10 -6.08
CA GLY A 80 8.08 -0.69 -6.20
C GLY A 80 9.17 0.27 -5.75
N LYS A 81 9.42 1.28 -6.59
CA LYS A 81 10.47 2.32 -6.39
C LYS A 81 10.35 3.04 -5.05
N LYS A 82 9.11 3.27 -4.58
CA LYS A 82 8.84 3.99 -3.31
C LYS A 82 9.29 3.16 -2.11
N SER A 83 9.01 1.85 -2.09
CA SER A 83 9.45 0.94 -1.04
C SER A 83 10.98 0.84 -0.99
N LYS A 84 11.62 0.67 -2.15
CA LYS A 84 13.10 0.67 -2.28
C LYS A 84 13.72 1.95 -1.71
N LYS A 85 13.17 3.14 -2.09
CA LYS A 85 13.68 4.43 -1.62
C LYS A 85 13.59 4.56 -0.09
N ILE A 86 12.47 4.09 0.50
CA ILE A 86 12.28 4.10 1.95
C ILE A 86 13.35 3.25 2.63
N LEU A 87 13.49 1.97 2.27
CA LEU A 87 14.43 1.07 2.92
C LEU A 87 15.87 1.55 2.78
N LYS A 88 16.29 2.00 1.59
CA LYS A 88 17.63 2.56 1.38
C LYS A 88 17.91 3.80 2.21
N LYS A 89 16.90 4.68 2.43
CA LYS A 89 17.05 5.86 3.30
C LYS A 89 17.40 5.49 4.74
N TYR A 90 16.95 4.33 5.22
CA TYR A 90 17.24 3.82 6.56
C TYR A 90 18.45 2.86 6.61
N GLY A 91 19.22 2.77 5.52
CA GLY A 91 20.46 1.98 5.48
C GLY A 91 20.28 0.48 5.26
N PHE A 92 19.06 0.00 4.94
CA PHE A 92 18.82 -1.41 4.74
C PHE A 92 19.39 -1.93 3.41
N ASN A 93 19.88 -3.18 3.43
CA ASN A 93 20.37 -3.88 2.26
C ASN A 93 19.23 -4.31 1.35
N VAL A 94 19.00 -3.57 0.26
CA VAL A 94 18.05 -3.97 -0.79
C VAL A 94 18.82 -4.74 -1.85
N VAL A 95 18.74 -6.08 -1.76
CA VAL A 95 19.42 -7.03 -2.65
C VAL A 95 18.91 -6.90 -4.06
N GLU A 96 17.57 -6.91 -4.21
CA GLU A 96 16.95 -6.87 -5.53
C GLU A 96 15.62 -6.09 -5.51
N PHE A 97 15.28 -5.52 -6.66
CA PHE A 97 14.13 -4.66 -6.85
C PHE A 97 13.35 -5.06 -8.10
N PHE A 98 12.03 -5.12 -7.97
CA PHE A 98 11.07 -5.52 -9.01
C PHE A 98 9.98 -4.46 -9.19
N ASN A 99 9.39 -4.41 -10.38
CA ASN A 99 8.25 -3.53 -10.64
C ASN A 99 6.94 -4.15 -10.17
N THR A 100 6.81 -5.47 -10.21
CA THR A 100 5.60 -6.21 -9.86
C THR A 100 5.88 -7.35 -8.88
N SER A 101 4.85 -7.75 -8.12
CA SER A 101 4.91 -8.93 -7.24
C SER A 101 5.06 -10.22 -8.03
N ARG A 102 4.57 -10.27 -9.27
CA ARG A 102 4.71 -11.45 -10.14
C ARG A 102 6.16 -11.68 -10.53
N GLU A 103 6.89 -10.63 -10.96
CA GLU A 103 8.32 -10.73 -11.27
C GLU A 103 9.12 -11.26 -10.07
N LEU A 104 8.86 -10.71 -8.86
CA LEU A 104 9.52 -11.20 -7.65
C LEU A 104 9.14 -12.65 -7.34
N SER A 105 7.88 -13.04 -7.52
CA SER A 105 7.45 -14.41 -7.25
C SER A 105 8.12 -15.44 -8.16
N GLU A 106 8.42 -15.10 -9.41
CA GLU A 106 9.17 -15.96 -10.32
C GLU A 106 10.63 -16.15 -9.85
N LEU A 107 11.31 -15.10 -9.39
CA LEU A 107 12.63 -15.25 -8.77
C LEU A 107 12.58 -16.18 -7.56
N VAL A 108 11.60 -16.00 -6.68
CA VAL A 108 11.44 -16.81 -5.45
C VAL A 108 11.19 -18.29 -5.78
N LYS A 109 10.47 -18.59 -6.86
CA LYS A 109 10.30 -19.97 -7.36
C LYS A 109 11.62 -20.60 -7.83
N ILE A 110 12.48 -19.82 -8.52
CA ILE A 110 13.80 -20.29 -8.97
C ILE A 110 14.70 -20.57 -7.77
N LYS A 111 14.66 -19.70 -6.74
CA LYS A 111 15.41 -19.85 -5.48
C LYS A 111 14.67 -20.76 -4.49
N ASN A 112 14.27 -21.93 -4.93
CA ASN A 112 13.39 -22.84 -4.18
C ASN A 112 14.00 -23.46 -2.91
N THR A 113 15.33 -23.40 -2.76
CA THR A 113 16.07 -23.82 -1.56
C THR A 113 16.15 -22.74 -0.50
N ASP A 114 15.97 -21.47 -0.89
CA ASP A 114 16.01 -20.34 0.04
C ASP A 114 14.64 -20.18 0.72
N THR A 115 14.66 -19.73 1.97
CA THR A 115 13.45 -19.35 2.71
C THR A 115 13.25 -17.86 2.64
N PHE A 116 12.01 -17.42 2.40
CA PHE A 116 11.64 -16.02 2.35
C PHE A 116 10.55 -15.69 3.37
N ILE A 117 10.62 -14.52 3.99
CA ILE A 117 9.59 -13.97 4.88
C ILE A 117 8.91 -12.81 4.18
N HIS A 118 7.63 -12.94 3.83
CA HIS A 118 6.86 -11.87 3.20
C HIS A 118 6.10 -11.07 4.26
N LEU A 119 6.57 -9.87 4.54
CA LEU A 119 5.92 -8.92 5.44
C LEU A 119 4.84 -8.18 4.66
N CYS A 120 3.58 -8.55 4.88
CA CYS A 120 2.50 -8.24 3.96
C CYS A 120 1.20 -7.80 4.64
N SER A 121 0.21 -7.47 3.83
CA SER A 121 -1.18 -7.26 4.25
C SER A 121 -1.90 -8.59 4.49
N GLU A 122 -2.92 -8.61 5.35
CA GLU A 122 -3.85 -9.74 5.49
C GLU A 122 -4.50 -10.15 4.16
N PHE A 123 -4.72 -9.18 3.25
CA PHE A 123 -5.36 -9.41 1.94
C PHE A 123 -4.36 -9.68 0.80
N THR A 124 -3.13 -10.01 1.14
CA THR A 124 -2.13 -10.38 0.12
C THR A 124 -2.55 -11.66 -0.60
N ASP A 125 -2.56 -11.61 -1.94
CA ASP A 125 -2.76 -12.82 -2.74
C ASP A 125 -1.56 -13.76 -2.56
N LYS A 126 -1.83 -14.88 -1.86
CA LYS A 126 -0.81 -15.90 -1.56
C LYS A 126 -0.60 -16.88 -2.71
N LYS A 127 -1.53 -16.95 -3.69
CA LYS A 127 -1.54 -17.96 -4.76
C LYS A 127 -0.37 -17.82 -5.73
N ILE A 128 0.15 -16.62 -5.90
CA ILE A 128 1.28 -16.37 -6.81
C ILE A 128 2.64 -16.82 -6.24
N TRP A 129 2.72 -17.06 -4.94
CA TRP A 129 3.95 -17.37 -4.23
C TRP A 129 4.18 -18.87 -4.07
N SER A 130 5.44 -19.28 -4.07
CA SER A 130 5.85 -20.67 -3.82
C SER A 130 5.83 -20.99 -2.32
N LYS A 131 5.89 -22.30 -2.01
CA LYS A 131 5.79 -22.85 -0.64
C LYS A 131 6.93 -22.45 0.30
N ASN A 132 8.04 -21.94 -0.22
CA ASN A 132 9.19 -21.46 0.54
C ASN A 132 9.01 -20.01 1.05
N VAL A 133 7.82 -19.42 0.89
CA VAL A 133 7.47 -18.08 1.40
C VAL A 133 6.61 -18.20 2.65
N PHE A 134 7.09 -17.64 3.75
CA PHE A 134 6.35 -17.51 5.01
C PHE A 134 5.74 -16.12 5.11
N PHE A 135 4.42 -16.06 5.29
CA PHE A 135 3.67 -14.80 5.33
C PHE A 135 3.51 -14.31 6.76
N VAL A 136 3.85 -13.03 6.99
CA VAL A 136 3.57 -12.31 8.22
C VAL A 136 2.62 -11.16 7.90
N PRO A 137 1.30 -11.35 8.06
CA PRO A 137 0.28 -10.36 7.70
C PRO A 137 0.10 -9.34 8.82
N PHE A 138 1.05 -8.42 8.96
CA PHE A 138 1.15 -7.49 10.09
C PHE A 138 0.34 -6.19 9.93
N TYR A 139 -0.38 -6.03 8.82
CA TYR A 139 -1.28 -4.89 8.61
C TYR A 139 -2.47 -5.27 7.72
N LYS A 140 -3.52 -4.46 7.79
CA LYS A 140 -4.70 -4.59 6.93
C LYS A 140 -5.30 -3.24 6.57
N PRO A 141 -5.96 -3.14 5.41
CA PRO A 141 -6.84 -2.02 5.12
C PRO A 141 -8.13 -2.15 5.93
N VAL A 142 -8.58 -1.03 6.49
CA VAL A 142 -9.90 -0.87 7.11
C VAL A 142 -10.57 0.34 6.50
N GLU A 143 -11.88 0.37 6.53
CA GLU A 143 -12.64 1.56 6.14
C GLU A 143 -12.31 2.74 7.05
N ASN A 144 -12.12 3.92 6.46
CA ASN A 144 -11.85 5.12 7.23
C ASN A 144 -13.13 5.62 7.88
N ASN A 145 -13.22 5.59 9.20
CA ASN A 145 -14.39 6.03 9.97
C ASN A 145 -14.70 7.54 9.86
N LYS A 146 -13.78 8.31 9.27
CA LYS A 146 -13.97 9.74 8.99
C LYS A 146 -14.54 10.00 7.60
N PHE A 147 -14.71 8.93 6.79
CA PHE A 147 -15.30 9.06 5.47
C PHE A 147 -16.82 9.30 5.60
N ASP A 148 -17.28 10.46 5.15
CA ASP A 148 -18.70 10.78 5.08
C ASP A 148 -19.22 10.57 3.65
N ALA A 149 -19.94 9.48 3.45
CA ALA A 149 -20.49 9.12 2.15
C ALA A 149 -21.64 10.06 1.70
N GLU A 150 -22.36 10.69 2.64
CA GLU A 150 -23.49 11.55 2.32
C GLU A 150 -23.09 12.73 1.44
N ILE A 151 -21.87 13.26 1.66
CA ILE A 151 -21.31 14.36 0.87
C ILE A 151 -21.21 14.01 -0.63
N TYR A 152 -21.15 12.73 -0.96
CA TYR A 152 -20.87 12.23 -2.31
C TYR A 152 -22.07 11.59 -3.01
N LYS A 153 -23.21 11.45 -2.36
CA LYS A 153 -24.40 10.78 -2.95
C LYS A 153 -25.00 11.47 -4.18
N ASN A 154 -24.81 12.78 -4.31
CA ASN A 154 -25.40 13.59 -5.40
C ASN A 154 -24.30 14.34 -6.17
N LEU A 155 -23.18 13.71 -6.40
CA LEU A 155 -22.09 14.32 -7.14
C LEU A 155 -22.33 14.26 -8.66
N ASP A 156 -22.53 15.44 -9.23
CA ASP A 156 -22.41 15.66 -10.66
C ASP A 156 -21.02 16.22 -10.96
N ASN A 157 -20.50 15.91 -12.16
CA ASN A 157 -19.28 16.49 -12.70
C ASN A 157 -18.04 16.34 -11.79
N CYS A 158 -17.66 15.09 -11.51
CA CYS A 158 -16.48 14.81 -10.71
C CYS A 158 -15.54 13.75 -11.34
N THR A 159 -14.26 13.79 -10.95
CA THR A 159 -13.26 12.75 -11.21
C THR A 159 -12.81 12.16 -9.89
N ILE A 160 -12.89 10.84 -9.75
CA ILE A 160 -12.51 10.13 -8.54
C ILE A 160 -11.26 9.31 -8.80
N ILE A 161 -10.25 9.44 -7.93
CA ILE A 161 -9.00 8.68 -8.01
C ILE A 161 -8.95 7.65 -6.88
N PHE A 162 -8.92 6.38 -7.25
CA PHE A 162 -8.75 5.26 -6.34
C PHE A 162 -7.30 4.78 -6.32
N GLY A 163 -6.81 4.40 -5.16
CA GLY A 163 -5.45 3.90 -4.96
C GLY A 163 -5.35 2.39 -4.76
N SER A 164 -6.51 1.71 -4.61
CA SER A 164 -6.57 0.27 -4.35
C SER A 164 -7.97 -0.28 -4.65
N PRO A 165 -8.10 -1.59 -4.93
CA PRO A 165 -9.40 -2.26 -5.05
C PRO A 165 -10.29 -2.06 -3.82
N SER A 166 -9.73 -2.16 -2.61
CA SER A 166 -10.48 -1.91 -1.37
C SER A 166 -11.07 -0.51 -1.28
N GLY A 167 -10.42 0.51 -1.83
CA GLY A 167 -11.00 1.86 -1.92
C GLY A 167 -12.21 1.91 -2.87
N VAL A 168 -12.14 1.19 -3.99
CA VAL A 168 -13.28 1.05 -4.91
C VAL A 168 -14.46 0.38 -4.20
N ASP A 169 -14.22 -0.74 -3.50
CA ASP A 169 -15.26 -1.47 -2.78
C ASP A 169 -15.93 -0.62 -1.69
N VAL A 170 -15.15 0.15 -0.91
CA VAL A 170 -15.68 1.07 0.10
C VAL A 170 -16.55 2.13 -0.54
N TRP A 171 -16.11 2.73 -1.65
CA TRP A 171 -16.88 3.75 -2.35
C TRP A 171 -18.23 3.21 -2.81
N PHE A 172 -18.23 2.09 -3.55
CA PHE A 172 -19.46 1.54 -4.11
C PHE A 172 -20.44 1.06 -3.04
N ARG A 173 -19.95 0.55 -1.91
CA ARG A 173 -20.84 0.17 -0.80
C ARG A 173 -21.53 1.35 -0.14
N ASN A 174 -20.83 2.48 0.01
CA ASN A 174 -21.30 3.58 0.83
C ASN A 174 -21.94 4.71 0.02
N VAL A 175 -21.46 4.98 -1.21
CA VAL A 175 -21.92 6.13 -2.01
C VAL A 175 -22.97 5.70 -3.03
N ASN A 176 -22.81 4.52 -3.66
CA ASN A 176 -23.70 4.08 -4.75
C ASN A 176 -24.83 3.14 -4.31
N ASN A 177 -24.95 2.79 -3.04
CA ASN A 177 -26.11 2.07 -2.53
C ASN A 177 -27.34 2.98 -2.60
N LYS A 178 -27.94 3.11 -3.79
CA LYS A 178 -29.34 3.50 -3.92
C LYS A 178 -30.16 2.29 -3.48
N SER A 179 -30.64 2.32 -2.23
CA SER A 179 -31.77 1.51 -1.78
C SER A 179 -33.02 1.83 -2.60
#